data_e1ae26b868ea779db6962cda509dce79
#
_entry.id   e1ae26b868ea779db6962cda509dce79
#
_cell.length_a   1.000
_cell.length_b   1.000
_cell.length_c   1.000
_cell.angle_alpha   90.00
_cell.angle_beta   90.00
_cell.angle_gamma   90.00
#
_symmetry.space_group_name_H-M   'P 1'
#
loop_
_entity.id
_entity.type
_entity.pdbx_description
1 polymer ?
#
loop_
_entity_poly.entity_id
_entity_poly.type
_entity_poly.pdbx_seq_one_letter_code
_entity_poly.pdbx_strand_id
1 'polypeptide(L)' 'MNTLSYKIESSSPIVASLHRTQVRDGALLASRELAVALAAKSITHPPGGVVRVVHVPTGEVLFSKVSGWGELDE' A
#
# COMPACT_ATOMS: atom_id res chain seq x y z
N MET A 1 -14.81 -18.41 -3.48
CA MET A 1 -14.68 -17.77 -2.15
C MET A 1 -13.52 -16.80 -2.17
N ASN A 2 -13.77 -15.59 -1.73
CA ASN A 2 -12.73 -14.57 -1.73
C ASN A 2 -11.87 -14.68 -0.48
N THR A 3 -10.58 -14.69 -0.70
CA THR A 3 -9.61 -14.69 0.40
C THR A 3 -8.88 -13.37 0.39
N LEU A 4 -8.87 -12.66 1.52
CA LEU A 4 -8.15 -11.41 1.63
C LEU A 4 -6.70 -11.74 1.92
N SER A 5 -5.94 -11.99 0.86
CA SER A 5 -4.58 -12.53 0.98
C SER A 5 -3.51 -11.46 0.85
N TYR A 6 -3.87 -10.24 0.52
CA TYR A 6 -2.88 -9.17 0.30
C TYR A 6 -3.12 -8.06 1.28
N LYS A 7 -2.05 -7.67 1.95
CA LYS A 7 -2.12 -6.67 3.01
C LYS A 7 -1.23 -5.49 2.64
N ILE A 8 -1.75 -4.29 2.82
CA ILE A 8 -0.96 -3.09 2.63
C ILE A 8 -0.45 -2.66 3.99
N GLU A 9 0.87 -2.57 4.12
CA GLU A 9 1.53 -2.13 5.35
C GLU A 9 2.23 -0.81 5.12
N SER A 10 2.25 0.04 6.13
CA SER A 10 2.88 1.33 6.03
C SER A 10 3.51 1.70 7.36
N SER A 11 4.70 2.29 7.30
CA SER A 11 5.39 2.75 8.50
C SER A 11 4.88 4.09 8.99
N SER A 12 4.06 4.78 8.18
CA SER A 12 3.45 6.05 8.53
C SER A 12 2.02 6.06 8.02
N PRO A 13 1.14 6.90 8.59
CA PRO A 13 -0.25 6.93 8.13
C PRO A 13 -0.35 7.26 6.65
N ILE A 14 -1.24 6.57 5.95
CA ILE A 14 -1.52 6.82 4.54
C ILE A 14 -2.62 7.87 4.47
N VAL A 15 -2.35 8.98 3.79
CA VAL A 15 -3.30 10.09 3.73
C VAL A 15 -3.95 10.25 2.36
N ALA A 16 -3.42 9.57 1.34
CA ALA A 16 -4.00 9.63 0.00
C ALA A 16 -3.65 8.36 -0.75
N SER A 17 -4.51 7.98 -1.68
CA SER A 17 -4.26 6.82 -2.52
C SER A 17 -5.09 6.93 -3.79
N LEU A 18 -5.11 5.84 -4.57
CA LEU A 18 -5.75 5.78 -5.88
C LEU A 18 -7.26 5.93 -5.75
N HIS A 19 -7.85 6.71 -6.66
CA HIS A 19 -9.31 6.83 -6.79
C HIS A 19 -10.02 7.21 -5.50
N ARG A 20 -9.38 8.01 -4.67
CA ARG A 20 -9.96 8.43 -3.40
C ARG A 20 -10.25 7.26 -2.47
N THR A 21 -9.69 6.10 -2.75
CA THR A 21 -9.89 4.94 -1.91
C THR A 21 -9.24 5.19 -0.56
N GLN A 22 -9.98 4.90 0.49
CA GLN A 22 -9.44 5.01 1.85
C GLN A 22 -8.56 3.78 2.11
N VAL A 23 -7.27 3.98 2.11
CA VAL A 23 -6.32 2.92 2.37
C VAL A 23 -5.66 3.19 3.72
N ARG A 24 -5.61 2.16 4.54
CA ARG A 24 -4.98 2.24 5.86
C ARG A 24 -3.88 1.21 5.98
N ASP A 25 -2.96 1.47 6.89
CA ASP A 25 -2.00 0.46 7.29
C ASP A 25 -2.78 -0.77 7.77
N GLY A 26 -2.47 -1.91 7.20
CA GLY A 26 -3.17 -3.15 7.53
C GLY A 26 -4.37 -3.47 6.67
N ALA A 27 -4.67 -2.65 5.67
CA ALA A 27 -5.81 -2.92 4.77
C ALA A 27 -5.62 -4.26 4.05
N LEU A 28 -6.69 -5.05 4.00
CA LEU A 28 -6.66 -6.37 3.37
C LEU A 28 -7.45 -6.36 2.07
N LEU A 29 -6.91 -7.02 1.06
CA LEU A 29 -7.49 -7.03 -0.28
C LEU A 29 -7.41 -8.43 -0.86
N ALA A 30 -8.35 -8.76 -1.74
CA ALA A 30 -8.36 -10.04 -2.42
C ALA A 30 -7.60 -10.01 -3.75
N SER A 31 -7.38 -8.82 -4.31
CA SER A 31 -6.72 -8.67 -5.61
C SER A 31 -5.30 -8.19 -5.43
N ARG A 32 -4.35 -8.96 -5.95
CA ARG A 32 -2.95 -8.56 -5.93
C ARG A 32 -2.73 -7.28 -6.72
N GLU A 33 -3.33 -7.23 -7.91
CA GLU A 33 -3.14 -6.07 -8.79
C GLU A 33 -3.67 -4.80 -8.16
N LEU A 34 -4.85 -4.91 -7.53
CA LEU A 34 -5.42 -3.75 -6.87
C LEU A 34 -4.57 -3.34 -5.67
N ALA A 35 -4.10 -4.31 -4.90
CA ALA A 35 -3.27 -4.01 -3.73
C ALA A 35 -2.00 -3.28 -4.14
N VAL A 36 -1.34 -3.75 -5.20
CA VAL A 36 -0.11 -3.11 -5.69
C VAL A 36 -0.42 -1.71 -6.22
N ALA A 37 -1.52 -1.56 -6.96
CA ALA A 37 -1.89 -0.25 -7.51
C ALA A 37 -2.18 0.74 -6.39
N LEU A 38 -2.92 0.32 -5.37
CA LEU A 38 -3.23 1.20 -4.25
C LEU A 38 -1.96 1.57 -3.49
N ALA A 39 -1.08 0.60 -3.25
CA ALA A 39 0.17 0.87 -2.54
C ALA A 39 1.06 1.80 -3.34
N ALA A 40 1.14 1.60 -4.66
CA ALA A 40 1.99 2.42 -5.51
C ALA A 40 1.55 3.88 -5.51
N LYS A 41 0.26 4.14 -5.34
CA LYS A 41 -0.27 5.49 -5.32
C LYS A 41 -0.46 6.05 -3.92
N SER A 42 -0.11 5.29 -2.90
CA SER A 42 -0.27 5.75 -1.52
C SER A 42 0.75 6.82 -1.17
N ILE A 43 0.29 7.81 -0.42
CA ILE A 43 1.14 8.90 0.07
C ILE A 43 1.02 8.92 1.57
N THR A 44 2.16 8.93 2.25
CA THR A 44 2.18 8.94 3.71
C THR A 44 2.43 10.33 4.26
N HIS A 45 2.08 10.51 5.53
CA HIS A 45 2.37 11.72 6.26
C HIS A 45 2.94 11.33 7.62
N PRO A 46 4.20 11.67 7.92
CA PRO A 46 5.11 12.47 7.09
C PRO A 46 5.62 11.71 5.89
N PRO A 47 6.09 12.42 4.85
CA PRO A 47 6.68 11.77 3.69
C PRO A 47 7.88 10.92 4.09
N GLY A 48 8.16 9.91 3.29
CA GLY A 48 9.29 9.03 3.57
C GLY A 48 8.87 7.72 4.22
N GLY A 49 7.58 7.55 4.50
CA GLY A 49 7.10 6.27 5.02
C GLY A 49 7.22 5.18 3.98
N VAL A 50 7.46 3.95 4.43
CA VAL A 50 7.54 2.80 3.54
C VAL A 50 6.17 2.17 3.43
N VAL A 51 5.72 1.93 2.18
CA VAL A 51 4.45 1.25 1.91
C VAL A 51 4.76 -0.07 1.23
N ARG A 52 4.19 -1.16 1.73
CA ARG A 52 4.45 -2.50 1.24
C ARG A 52 3.16 -3.26 0.99
N VAL A 53 3.22 -4.19 0.04
CA VAL A 53 2.17 -5.19 -0.14
C VAL A 53 2.74 -6.52 0.27
N VAL A 54 2.06 -7.20 1.19
CA VAL A 54 2.49 -8.48 1.73
C VAL A 54 1.47 -9.55 1.38
N HIS A 55 1.96 -10.70 0.91
CA HIS A 55 1.12 -11.88 0.71
C HIS A 55 0.98 -12.56 2.06
N VAL A 56 -0.19 -12.42 2.66
CA VAL A 56 -0.40 -12.81 4.05
C VAL A 56 -0.08 -14.29 4.33
N PRO A 57 -0.56 -15.24 3.49
CA PRO A 57 -0.31 -16.65 3.78
C PRO A 57 1.17 -17.04 3.87
N THR A 58 2.02 -16.35 3.10
CA THR A 58 3.45 -16.69 3.07
C THR A 58 4.32 -15.66 3.75
N GLY A 59 3.79 -14.45 4.00
CA GLY A 59 4.57 -13.35 4.54
C GLY A 59 5.49 -12.70 3.53
N GLU A 60 5.35 -13.06 2.25
CA GLU A 60 6.22 -12.53 1.22
C GLU A 60 5.87 -11.09 0.87
N VAL A 61 6.89 -10.23 0.78
CA VAL A 61 6.69 -8.84 0.35
C VAL A 61 6.70 -8.82 -1.16
N LEU A 62 5.56 -8.45 -1.77
CA LEU A 62 5.40 -8.45 -3.21
C LEU A 62 5.76 -7.11 -3.83
N PHE A 63 5.66 -6.05 -3.06
CA PHE A 63 5.89 -4.70 -3.54
C PHE A 63 6.27 -3.82 -2.36
N SER A 64 7.18 -2.88 -2.59
CA SER A 64 7.60 -1.96 -1.54
C SER A 64 8.06 -0.67 -2.18
N LYS A 65 7.74 0.45 -1.56
CA LYS A 65 8.22 1.74 -2.02
C LYS A 65 8.36 2.69 -0.84
N VAL A 66 9.15 3.73 -1.06
CA VAL A 66 9.23 4.86 -0.13
C VAL A 66 8.33 5.94 -0.66
N SER A 67 7.35 6.33 0.14
CA SER A 67 6.36 7.33 -0.25
C SER A 67 6.93 8.72 -0.10
N GLY A 68 6.43 9.65 -0.92
CA GLY A 68 6.66 11.06 -0.68
C GLY A 68 7.37 11.75 -1.82
N TRP A 69 8.67 11.98 -1.64
CA TRP A 69 9.37 12.93 -2.49
C TRP A 69 9.27 12.63 -3.99
N GLY A 70 9.44 11.36 -4.35
CA GLY A 70 9.47 11.00 -5.76
C GLY A 70 8.15 11.25 -6.46
N GLU A 71 7.05 10.95 -5.78
CA GLU A 71 5.73 11.13 -6.39
C GLU A 71 5.43 12.59 -6.65
N LEU A 72 5.93 13.46 -5.79
CA LEU A 72 5.61 14.87 -5.91
C LEU A 72 6.32 15.53 -7.07
N ASP A 73 7.37 14.91 -7.55
CA ASP A 73 8.16 15.45 -8.65
C ASP A 73 7.58 15.10 -10.00
N GLU A 74 6.61 14.24 -10.03
CA GLU A 74 6.04 13.76 -11.30
C GLU A 74 4.99 14.69 -11.89
#